data_e5b6144cb5bf793a65a0f8b5dc6317f7
#
_entry.id   e5b6144cb5bf793a65a0f8b5dc6317f7
#
_cell.length_a   1.000
_cell.length_b   1.000
_cell.length_c   1.000
_cell.angle_alpha   90.00
_cell.angle_beta   90.00
_cell.angle_gamma   90.00
#
_symmetry.space_group_name_H-M   'P 1'
#
loop_
_entity.id
_entity.type
_entity.pdbx_description
1 polymer ?
#
loop_
_entity_poly.entity_id
_entity_poly.type
_entity_poly.pdbx_seq_one_letter_code
_entity_poly.pdbx_strand_id
1 'polypeptide(L)'
;MLVKVYGSAIHGVSAQIITIEVNVAGAGVGYHLVGLPDNAIKESSYRISAALKNVGYNIPGKKITINMAPADLRKEGSAYDLSIALGILAASNQIEAESIGDYIIMGELSLDGGLQPIKGVLPIAIKAREEGFKGIILPKQNTREAAIVNNLEVYGVENIKEVISFFNEGKPLERTEIDTRKEFHDKIDSFPFDFSEVKGQETAKRAMEVAAAGGHNIILIGPPGSGKTMLAKRIPSILPPLTIKEALETTKIHSVAGKIGAETSLMTVRPFRSPHHTISDVALVGGGSYPQPGEISLAHNGVLFLDEMPEFKRTVLEVMRQPLEDRVVTISRAKFTVNYPASFMLVASMNPSPSGYFPDDPNNTSSAFEMQRYMNKLSGPLLDRIDIHIEVQKVEFEQLSDRRKGENSIKIRERVLKAREIQEQRYKDLDISYNAQIGPKEIEKYCELDSASQNLIKNAMEKLNLSARAYDRILKVARTIADLENSEQILSNHIAEAIPVSYTHLTLPTKRIV
;
A
#
# COMPACT_ATOMS: atom_id res chain seq x y z
N MET A 1 20.63 -39.37 10.78
CA MET A 1 19.15 -39.32 10.91
C MET A 1 18.63 -38.25 9.96
N LEU A 2 17.44 -38.43 9.36
CA LEU A 2 16.75 -37.42 8.54
C LEU A 2 15.66 -36.75 9.38
N VAL A 3 15.69 -35.43 9.44
CA VAL A 3 14.68 -34.62 10.13
C VAL A 3 14.09 -33.60 9.16
N LYS A 4 12.79 -33.33 9.29
CA LYS A 4 12.08 -32.30 8.52
C LYS A 4 11.69 -31.16 9.44
N VAL A 5 12.06 -29.94 9.06
CA VAL A 5 11.64 -28.69 9.69
C VAL A 5 10.96 -27.84 8.62
N TYR A 6 10.01 -27.02 9.01
CA TYR A 6 9.23 -26.22 8.08
C TYR A 6 9.52 -24.74 8.27
N GLY A 7 9.78 -24.07 7.15
CA GLY A 7 9.85 -22.64 7.02
C GLY A 7 8.91 -22.15 5.92
N SER A 8 9.07 -20.92 5.46
CA SER A 8 8.25 -20.38 4.39
C SER A 8 9.03 -19.38 3.54
N ALA A 9 8.70 -19.29 2.26
CA ALA A 9 9.21 -18.29 1.33
C ALA A 9 8.10 -17.35 0.89
N ILE A 10 8.44 -16.07 0.70
CA ILE A 10 7.52 -15.04 0.21
C ILE A 10 7.57 -15.00 -1.31
N HIS A 11 6.38 -14.96 -1.94
CA HIS A 11 6.22 -14.72 -3.36
C HIS A 11 5.12 -13.67 -3.58
N GLY A 12 5.52 -12.44 -3.96
CA GLY A 12 4.60 -11.31 -4.01
C GLY A 12 4.04 -10.97 -2.64
N VAL A 13 2.72 -11.02 -2.50
CA VAL A 13 1.99 -10.82 -1.23
C VAL A 13 1.55 -12.13 -0.57
N SER A 14 1.99 -13.26 -1.09
CA SER A 14 1.65 -14.61 -0.62
C SER A 14 2.87 -15.32 -0.09
N ALA A 15 2.67 -16.42 0.61
CA ALA A 15 3.72 -17.27 1.14
C ALA A 15 3.54 -18.72 0.68
N GLN A 16 4.66 -19.46 0.60
CA GLN A 16 4.69 -20.88 0.27
C GLN A 16 5.55 -21.62 1.30
N ILE A 17 5.06 -22.77 1.76
CA ILE A 17 5.79 -23.58 2.74
C ILE A 17 7.04 -24.19 2.11
N ILE A 18 8.13 -24.14 2.85
CA ILE A 18 9.42 -24.73 2.51
C ILE A 18 9.71 -25.85 3.50
N THR A 19 9.87 -27.06 2.97
CA THR A 19 10.35 -28.19 3.75
C THR A 19 11.87 -28.17 3.77
N ILE A 20 12.46 -28.09 4.95
CA ILE A 20 13.90 -28.11 5.20
C ILE A 20 14.24 -29.51 5.71
N GLU A 21 14.80 -30.34 4.85
CA GLU A 21 15.21 -31.71 5.17
C GLU A 21 16.69 -31.71 5.57
N VAL A 22 16.97 -32.06 6.80
CA VAL A 22 18.35 -32.10 7.35
C VAL A 22 18.75 -33.53 7.58
N ASN A 23 19.81 -33.98 6.89
CA ASN A 23 20.39 -35.29 7.06
C ASN A 23 21.84 -35.21 7.56
N VAL A 24 22.09 -35.83 8.73
CA VAL A 24 23.43 -35.98 9.31
C VAL A 24 23.83 -37.45 9.20
N ALA A 25 24.74 -37.77 8.30
CA ALA A 25 25.16 -39.15 8.04
C ALA A 25 26.59 -39.27 7.56
N GLY A 26 27.16 -40.47 7.77
CA GLY A 26 28.39 -40.92 7.16
C GLY A 26 29.70 -40.45 7.81
N ALA A 27 30.80 -40.92 7.25
CA ALA A 27 32.13 -40.49 7.58
C ALA A 27 32.53 -39.26 6.73
N GLY A 28 33.30 -38.35 7.28
CA GLY A 28 33.75 -37.12 6.61
C GLY A 28 33.01 -35.86 7.09
N VAL A 29 33.66 -34.73 6.92
CA VAL A 29 33.14 -33.41 7.29
C VAL A 29 32.69 -32.70 6.02
N GLY A 30 31.46 -32.18 6.02
CA GLY A 30 30.93 -31.43 4.89
C GLY A 30 29.58 -30.78 5.20
N TYR A 31 29.35 -29.59 4.65
CA TYR A 31 28.09 -28.86 4.76
C TYR A 31 27.58 -28.56 3.35
N HIS A 32 26.48 -29.20 2.99
CA HIS A 32 25.91 -29.14 1.64
C HIS A 32 24.48 -28.62 1.68
N LEU A 33 24.23 -27.51 0.98
CA LEU A 33 22.92 -26.90 0.80
C LEU A 33 22.43 -27.14 -0.65
N VAL A 34 21.23 -27.67 -0.80
CA VAL A 34 20.56 -27.89 -2.09
C VAL A 34 19.14 -27.31 -2.07
N GLY A 35 18.54 -27.05 -3.23
CA GLY A 35 17.19 -26.47 -3.35
C GLY A 35 17.17 -24.98 -3.64
N LEU A 36 18.14 -24.47 -4.42
CA LEU A 36 18.27 -23.08 -4.86
C LEU A 36 18.35 -22.04 -3.71
N PRO A 37 19.21 -22.24 -2.68
CA PRO A 37 19.46 -21.21 -1.68
C PRO A 37 20.22 -20.04 -2.29
N ASP A 38 19.93 -18.81 -1.80
CA ASP A 38 20.73 -17.62 -2.12
C ASP A 38 22.06 -17.58 -1.35
N ASN A 39 22.84 -16.50 -1.54
CA ASN A 39 24.11 -16.35 -0.85
C ASN A 39 23.95 -16.16 0.66
N ALA A 40 22.88 -15.46 1.11
CA ALA A 40 22.63 -15.24 2.53
C ALA A 40 22.37 -16.56 3.27
N ILE A 41 21.66 -17.51 2.62
CA ILE A 41 21.44 -18.86 3.16
C ILE A 41 22.74 -19.68 3.12
N LYS A 42 23.57 -19.53 2.09
CA LYS A 42 24.89 -20.21 2.05
C LYS A 42 25.82 -19.76 3.17
N GLU A 43 25.76 -18.46 3.52
CA GLU A 43 26.52 -17.88 4.63
C GLU A 43 25.96 -18.26 6.00
N SER A 44 24.73 -18.78 6.07
CA SER A 44 24.09 -19.20 7.33
C SER A 44 24.94 -20.20 8.14
N SER A 45 25.73 -21.05 7.46
CA SER A 45 26.59 -22.03 8.12
C SER A 45 27.55 -21.39 9.13
N TYR A 46 28.09 -20.21 8.83
CA TYR A 46 28.97 -19.47 9.73
C TYR A 46 28.20 -18.89 10.92
N ARG A 47 27.04 -18.27 10.66
CA ARG A 47 26.18 -17.71 11.72
C ARG A 47 25.69 -18.80 12.66
N ILE A 48 25.14 -19.87 12.10
CA ILE A 48 24.63 -21.03 12.86
C ILE A 48 25.74 -21.67 13.69
N SER A 49 26.94 -21.88 13.12
CA SER A 49 28.06 -22.44 13.84
C SER A 49 28.47 -21.62 15.06
N ALA A 50 28.60 -20.30 14.89
CA ALA A 50 28.92 -19.38 15.97
C ALA A 50 27.82 -19.35 17.04
N ALA A 51 26.56 -19.20 16.63
CA ALA A 51 25.39 -19.15 17.50
C ALA A 51 25.29 -20.43 18.36
N LEU A 52 25.33 -21.59 17.72
CA LEU A 52 25.24 -22.88 18.44
C LEU A 52 26.38 -23.05 19.45
N LYS A 53 27.61 -22.71 19.07
CA LYS A 53 28.76 -22.77 19.99
C LYS A 53 28.58 -21.87 21.21
N ASN A 54 28.08 -20.65 21.01
CA ASN A 54 27.86 -19.69 22.09
C ASN A 54 26.71 -20.10 23.04
N VAL A 55 25.77 -20.92 22.55
CA VAL A 55 24.67 -21.46 23.38
C VAL A 55 24.99 -22.85 23.98
N GLY A 56 26.18 -23.39 23.76
CA GLY A 56 26.66 -24.64 24.35
C GLY A 56 26.44 -25.89 23.51
N TYR A 57 26.08 -25.73 22.24
CA TYR A 57 25.90 -26.81 21.26
C TYR A 57 26.99 -26.77 20.17
N ASN A 58 27.15 -27.86 19.43
CA ASN A 58 28.14 -27.93 18.38
C ASN A 58 27.56 -28.48 17.06
N ILE A 59 28.08 -27.98 15.95
CA ILE A 59 27.83 -28.63 14.65
C ILE A 59 28.61 -29.96 14.65
N PRO A 60 27.93 -31.08 14.35
CA PRO A 60 28.58 -32.39 14.33
C PRO A 60 29.67 -32.46 13.26
N GLY A 61 30.83 -33.05 13.59
CA GLY A 61 31.94 -33.29 12.65
C GLY A 61 31.62 -34.40 11.63
N LYS A 62 30.41 -34.38 11.05
CA LYS A 62 29.88 -35.35 10.07
C LYS A 62 29.42 -34.62 8.81
N LYS A 63 29.10 -35.39 7.77
CA LYS A 63 28.51 -34.83 6.55
C LYS A 63 27.06 -34.42 6.82
N ILE A 64 26.79 -33.12 6.66
CA ILE A 64 25.47 -32.51 6.79
C ILE A 64 24.97 -32.14 5.40
N THR A 65 23.80 -32.67 5.03
CA THR A 65 23.12 -32.32 3.78
C THR A 65 21.76 -31.73 4.14
N ILE A 66 21.51 -30.51 3.65
CA ILE A 66 20.28 -29.74 3.86
C ILE A 66 19.64 -29.55 2.50
N ASN A 67 18.41 -30.07 2.34
CA ASN A 67 17.61 -29.88 1.15
C ASN A 67 16.41 -28.95 1.47
N MET A 68 16.26 -27.90 0.69
CA MET A 68 15.14 -26.95 0.82
C MET A 68 14.15 -27.16 -0.33
N ALA A 69 13.09 -27.90 -0.09
CA ALA A 69 12.06 -28.22 -1.08
C ALA A 69 10.86 -27.22 -1.03
N PRO A 70 10.21 -26.93 -2.16
CA PRO A 70 10.48 -27.42 -3.52
C PRO A 70 11.68 -26.70 -4.17
N ALA A 71 12.37 -27.39 -5.09
CA ALA A 71 13.61 -26.88 -5.69
C ALA A 71 13.41 -25.80 -6.78
N ASP A 72 12.20 -25.65 -7.32
CA ASP A 72 11.83 -24.65 -8.31
C ASP A 72 11.61 -23.26 -7.71
N LEU A 73 11.32 -23.19 -6.40
CA LEU A 73 11.18 -21.96 -5.68
C LEU A 73 12.52 -21.53 -5.06
N ARG A 74 12.97 -20.32 -5.39
CA ARG A 74 14.18 -19.75 -4.78
C ARG A 74 13.92 -19.31 -3.35
N LYS A 75 14.83 -19.64 -2.43
CA LYS A 75 14.82 -19.27 -1.03
C LYS A 75 15.83 -18.17 -0.80
N GLU A 76 15.45 -17.16 -0.03
CA GLU A 76 16.19 -15.92 0.12
C GLU A 76 16.24 -15.44 1.56
N GLY A 77 17.37 -14.80 1.89
CA GLY A 77 17.56 -14.15 3.17
C GLY A 77 17.94 -15.12 4.29
N SER A 78 18.19 -14.53 5.44
CA SER A 78 18.69 -15.19 6.65
C SER A 78 17.60 -15.79 7.54
N ALA A 79 16.33 -15.64 7.17
CA ALA A 79 15.19 -16.05 7.99
C ALA A 79 15.10 -17.57 8.27
N TYR A 80 15.89 -18.39 7.57
CA TYR A 80 15.92 -19.84 7.74
C TYR A 80 16.98 -20.32 8.75
N ASP A 81 17.81 -19.41 9.29
CA ASP A 81 18.90 -19.80 10.18
C ASP A 81 18.41 -20.62 11.38
N LEU A 82 17.30 -20.18 12.03
CA LEU A 82 16.71 -20.88 13.17
C LEU A 82 16.24 -22.29 12.79
N SER A 83 15.50 -22.42 11.66
CA SER A 83 15.00 -23.72 11.19
C SER A 83 16.14 -24.69 10.87
N ILE A 84 17.17 -24.20 10.19
CA ILE A 84 18.35 -25.00 9.83
C ILE A 84 19.11 -25.43 11.10
N ALA A 85 19.32 -24.51 12.05
CA ALA A 85 20.02 -24.80 13.29
C ALA A 85 19.32 -25.90 14.11
N LEU A 86 18.00 -25.77 14.30
CA LEU A 86 17.20 -26.79 15.00
C LEU A 86 17.18 -28.13 14.25
N GLY A 87 17.09 -28.09 12.93
CA GLY A 87 17.17 -29.28 12.10
C GLY A 87 18.50 -30.03 12.25
N ILE A 88 19.63 -29.30 12.34
CA ILE A 88 20.97 -29.90 12.59
C ILE A 88 21.04 -30.52 13.99
N LEU A 89 20.57 -29.82 15.02
CA LEU A 89 20.58 -30.32 16.39
C LEU A 89 19.72 -31.60 16.52
N ALA A 90 18.52 -31.58 15.95
CA ALA A 90 17.63 -32.73 15.94
C ALA A 90 18.21 -33.92 15.14
N ALA A 91 18.73 -33.67 13.92
CA ALA A 91 19.31 -34.72 13.09
C ALA A 91 20.60 -35.34 13.67
N SER A 92 21.26 -34.61 14.59
CA SER A 92 22.43 -35.10 15.35
C SER A 92 22.11 -35.66 16.73
N ASN A 93 20.82 -35.80 17.07
CA ASN A 93 20.32 -36.26 18.37
C ASN A 93 20.83 -35.41 19.57
N GLN A 94 21.04 -34.12 19.36
CA GLN A 94 21.37 -33.17 20.44
C GLN A 94 20.13 -32.60 21.12
N ILE A 95 18.99 -32.64 20.44
CA ILE A 95 17.68 -32.27 20.96
C ILE A 95 16.62 -33.29 20.52
N GLU A 96 15.52 -33.38 21.26
CA GLU A 96 14.33 -34.12 20.87
C GLU A 96 13.59 -33.37 19.76
N ALA A 97 12.98 -34.10 18.81
CA ALA A 97 12.43 -33.52 17.60
C ALA A 97 11.03 -33.99 17.22
N GLU A 98 10.34 -34.73 18.10
CA GLU A 98 9.07 -35.39 17.76
C GLU A 98 8.00 -34.40 17.29
N SER A 99 7.89 -33.22 17.91
CA SER A 99 6.89 -32.20 17.58
C SER A 99 7.41 -31.04 16.72
N ILE A 100 8.67 -31.07 16.27
CA ILE A 100 9.26 -29.96 15.50
C ILE A 100 8.53 -29.72 14.16
N GLY A 101 7.95 -30.78 13.59
CA GLY A 101 7.17 -30.75 12.35
C GLY A 101 5.80 -30.09 12.46
N ASP A 102 5.30 -29.83 13.66
CA ASP A 102 3.99 -29.22 13.89
C ASP A 102 4.02 -27.69 13.74
N TYR A 103 5.22 -27.12 13.67
CA TYR A 103 5.43 -25.67 13.67
C TYR A 103 6.15 -25.17 12.43
N ILE A 104 5.75 -23.98 11.97
CA ILE A 104 6.60 -23.18 11.09
C ILE A 104 7.60 -22.45 11.96
N ILE A 105 8.88 -22.60 11.65
CA ILE A 105 9.97 -22.04 12.47
C ILE A 105 10.79 -21.11 11.58
N MET A 106 10.88 -19.83 11.94
CA MET A 106 11.59 -18.81 11.15
C MET A 106 12.31 -17.83 12.09
N GLY A 107 13.50 -17.38 11.66
CA GLY A 107 14.26 -16.36 12.38
C GLY A 107 15.70 -16.30 11.89
N GLU A 108 16.26 -15.10 11.82
CA GLU A 108 17.68 -14.87 11.57
C GLU A 108 18.46 -14.96 12.88
N LEU A 109 19.57 -15.67 12.91
CA LEU A 109 20.40 -15.82 14.10
C LEU A 109 21.54 -14.79 14.13
N SER A 110 21.64 -14.11 15.26
CA SER A 110 22.86 -13.41 15.66
C SER A 110 23.93 -14.40 16.17
N LEU A 111 25.17 -14.00 16.19
CA LEU A 111 26.30 -14.88 16.59
C LEU A 111 26.21 -15.36 18.05
N ASP A 112 25.50 -14.65 18.91
CA ASP A 112 25.24 -14.98 20.32
C ASP A 112 24.01 -15.89 20.53
N GLY A 113 23.31 -16.24 19.43
CA GLY A 113 22.08 -17.02 19.44
C GLY A 113 20.80 -16.21 19.59
N GLY A 114 20.89 -14.88 19.61
CA GLY A 114 19.74 -13.97 19.58
C GLY A 114 19.03 -14.02 18.23
N LEU A 115 17.75 -13.63 18.21
CA LEU A 115 16.93 -13.63 17.01
C LEU A 115 16.63 -12.21 16.50
N GLN A 116 16.84 -12.00 15.22
CA GLN A 116 16.55 -10.76 14.51
C GLN A 116 15.20 -10.85 13.78
N PRO A 117 14.46 -9.72 13.64
CA PRO A 117 13.16 -9.69 12.99
C PRO A 117 13.26 -10.06 11.51
N ILE A 118 12.20 -10.70 11.01
CA ILE A 118 12.05 -11.12 9.62
C ILE A 118 10.92 -10.36 8.93
N LYS A 119 10.89 -10.41 7.60
CA LYS A 119 9.85 -9.76 6.79
C LYS A 119 8.78 -10.75 6.37
N GLY A 120 7.57 -10.24 6.06
CA GLY A 120 6.51 -11.03 5.47
C GLY A 120 5.86 -12.03 6.41
N VAL A 121 5.83 -11.73 7.69
CA VAL A 121 5.33 -12.67 8.71
C VAL A 121 3.84 -12.91 8.59
N LEU A 122 3.04 -11.89 8.26
CA LEU A 122 1.60 -12.06 8.09
C LEU A 122 1.22 -13.05 6.99
N PRO A 123 1.72 -12.94 5.74
CA PRO A 123 1.45 -13.98 4.74
C PRO A 123 1.98 -15.36 5.15
N ILE A 124 3.11 -15.46 5.86
CA ILE A 124 3.62 -16.73 6.38
C ILE A 124 2.65 -17.34 7.39
N ALA A 125 2.16 -16.56 8.35
CA ALA A 125 1.20 -17.02 9.36
C ALA A 125 -0.14 -17.45 8.75
N ILE A 126 -0.65 -16.70 7.75
CA ILE A 126 -1.86 -17.08 7.01
C ILE A 126 -1.65 -18.44 6.34
N LYS A 127 -0.51 -18.63 5.66
CA LYS A 127 -0.20 -19.88 4.96
C LYS A 127 -0.01 -21.05 5.93
N ALA A 128 0.65 -20.81 7.08
CA ALA A 128 0.80 -21.82 8.13
C ALA A 128 -0.56 -22.35 8.63
N ARG A 129 -1.53 -21.46 8.86
CA ARG A 129 -2.90 -21.83 9.24
C ARG A 129 -3.61 -22.61 8.13
N GLU A 130 -3.50 -22.18 6.87
CA GLU A 130 -4.13 -22.85 5.72
C GLU A 130 -3.64 -24.29 5.55
N GLU A 131 -2.34 -24.54 5.78
CA GLU A 131 -1.73 -25.86 5.69
C GLU A 131 -1.91 -26.70 6.98
N GLY A 132 -2.59 -26.17 7.99
CA GLY A 132 -2.96 -26.92 9.20
C GLY A 132 -1.83 -27.07 10.23
N PHE A 133 -0.80 -26.23 10.19
CA PHE A 133 0.21 -26.21 11.26
C PHE A 133 -0.41 -25.79 12.59
N LYS A 134 0.09 -26.40 13.69
CA LYS A 134 -0.33 -26.07 15.03
C LYS A 134 0.02 -24.62 15.40
N GLY A 135 1.22 -24.19 15.02
CA GLY A 135 1.68 -22.84 15.35
C GLY A 135 2.90 -22.40 14.56
N ILE A 136 3.37 -21.22 14.93
CA ILE A 136 4.55 -20.58 14.37
C ILE A 136 5.47 -20.09 15.48
N ILE A 137 6.78 -20.36 15.34
CA ILE A 137 7.85 -19.90 16.24
C ILE A 137 8.70 -18.89 15.46
N LEU A 138 8.81 -17.67 15.99
CA LEU A 138 9.45 -16.55 15.29
C LEU A 138 10.04 -15.51 16.27
N PRO A 139 10.83 -14.55 15.79
CA PRO A 139 11.37 -13.49 16.64
C PRO A 139 10.25 -12.70 17.34
N LYS A 140 10.43 -12.41 18.62
CA LYS A 140 9.43 -11.71 19.46
C LYS A 140 8.90 -10.43 18.85
N GLN A 141 9.72 -9.70 18.13
CA GLN A 141 9.36 -8.45 17.46
C GLN A 141 8.32 -8.64 16.33
N ASN A 142 8.14 -9.86 15.84
CA ASN A 142 7.20 -10.20 14.77
C ASN A 142 5.88 -10.83 15.28
N THR A 143 5.75 -11.10 16.59
CA THR A 143 4.62 -11.87 17.10
C THR A 143 3.29 -11.18 16.95
N ARG A 144 3.24 -9.85 17.16
CA ARG A 144 2.00 -9.08 17.03
C ARG A 144 1.42 -9.15 15.62
N GLU A 145 2.30 -9.11 14.61
CA GLU A 145 1.92 -9.25 13.21
C GLU A 145 1.35 -10.64 12.89
N ALA A 146 1.95 -11.72 13.42
CA ALA A 146 1.48 -13.09 13.22
C ALA A 146 0.18 -13.39 13.99
N ALA A 147 0.03 -12.82 15.19
CA ALA A 147 -1.09 -13.09 16.10
C ALA A 147 -2.45 -12.52 15.60
N ILE A 148 -2.46 -11.75 14.51
CA ILE A 148 -3.68 -11.37 13.77
C ILE A 148 -4.41 -12.61 13.26
N VAL A 149 -3.66 -13.68 12.96
CA VAL A 149 -4.20 -14.89 12.34
C VAL A 149 -4.84 -15.77 13.42
N ASN A 150 -6.16 -15.84 13.42
CA ASN A 150 -6.92 -16.69 14.34
C ASN A 150 -6.65 -18.17 14.10
N ASN A 151 -6.76 -19.00 15.14
CA ASN A 151 -6.56 -20.44 15.11
C ASN A 151 -5.13 -20.87 14.69
N LEU A 152 -4.13 -20.09 15.04
CA LEU A 152 -2.72 -20.40 14.93
C LEU A 152 -2.04 -20.02 16.26
N GLU A 153 -1.28 -20.92 16.85
CA GLU A 153 -0.48 -20.61 18.04
C GLU A 153 0.76 -19.82 17.64
N VAL A 154 0.96 -18.64 18.22
CA VAL A 154 2.08 -17.75 17.88
C VAL A 154 3.02 -17.64 19.07
N TYR A 155 4.26 -18.06 18.89
CA TYR A 155 5.30 -18.05 19.91
C TYR A 155 6.44 -17.11 19.52
N GLY A 156 6.68 -16.12 20.37
CA GLY A 156 7.77 -15.17 20.22
C GLY A 156 8.97 -15.58 21.06
N VAL A 157 10.14 -15.60 20.44
CA VAL A 157 11.40 -15.96 21.10
C VAL A 157 12.48 -14.91 20.83
N GLU A 158 13.31 -14.66 21.82
CA GLU A 158 14.43 -13.73 21.74
C GLU A 158 15.76 -14.44 21.46
N ASN A 159 15.87 -15.73 21.86
CA ASN A 159 17.08 -16.51 21.71
C ASN A 159 16.76 -17.96 21.35
N ILE A 160 17.63 -18.60 20.55
CA ILE A 160 17.49 -20.02 20.17
C ILE A 160 17.42 -20.98 21.38
N LYS A 161 18.00 -20.61 22.55
CA LYS A 161 17.93 -21.40 23.79
C LYS A 161 16.49 -21.67 24.24
N GLU A 162 15.60 -20.69 24.06
CA GLU A 162 14.19 -20.83 24.44
C GLU A 162 13.51 -21.92 23.60
N VAL A 163 13.79 -21.92 22.29
CA VAL A 163 13.24 -22.93 21.38
C VAL A 163 13.79 -24.32 21.65
N ILE A 164 15.09 -24.41 21.97
CA ILE A 164 15.74 -25.68 22.34
C ILE A 164 15.12 -26.20 23.63
N SER A 165 14.95 -25.37 24.67
CA SER A 165 14.32 -25.78 25.93
C SER A 165 12.85 -26.18 25.74
N PHE A 166 12.13 -25.55 24.83
CA PHE A 166 10.75 -25.91 24.48
C PHE A 166 10.66 -27.34 23.92
N PHE A 167 11.50 -27.69 22.95
CA PHE A 167 11.46 -29.03 22.35
C PHE A 167 12.12 -30.11 23.21
N ASN A 168 13.20 -29.79 23.93
CA ASN A 168 14.01 -30.77 24.66
C ASN A 168 13.57 -30.98 26.13
N GLU A 169 13.10 -29.91 26.78
CA GLU A 169 12.76 -29.93 28.18
C GLU A 169 11.25 -29.76 28.45
N GLY A 170 10.47 -29.56 27.40
CA GLY A 170 9.02 -29.30 27.48
C GLY A 170 8.68 -27.96 28.16
N LYS A 171 9.63 -27.02 28.25
CA LYS A 171 9.37 -25.71 28.84
C LYS A 171 8.38 -24.93 27.95
N PRO A 172 7.24 -24.45 28.49
CA PRO A 172 6.26 -23.74 27.71
C PRO A 172 6.82 -22.42 27.20
N LEU A 173 6.55 -22.12 25.91
CA LEU A 173 6.74 -20.78 25.36
C LEU A 173 5.49 -19.93 25.63
N GLU A 174 5.68 -18.64 25.81
CA GLU A 174 4.58 -17.69 26.00
C GLU A 174 3.85 -17.48 24.67
N ARG A 175 2.54 -17.78 24.64
CA ARG A 175 1.69 -17.58 23.48
C ARG A 175 1.31 -16.11 23.38
N THR A 176 1.52 -15.52 22.21
CA THR A 176 1.06 -14.16 21.91
C THR A 176 -0.38 -14.21 21.41
N GLU A 177 -1.29 -13.56 22.12
CA GLU A 177 -2.70 -13.43 21.74
C GLU A 177 -3.05 -11.95 21.56
N ILE A 178 -3.82 -11.65 20.51
CA ILE A 178 -4.28 -10.30 20.20
C ILE A 178 -5.77 -10.34 19.88
N ASP A 179 -6.54 -9.45 20.48
CA ASP A 179 -7.90 -9.18 20.05
C ASP A 179 -7.87 -8.20 18.87
N THR A 180 -7.78 -8.79 17.67
CA THR A 180 -7.72 -8.05 16.40
C THR A 180 -8.91 -7.11 16.20
N ARG A 181 -10.11 -7.49 16.67
CA ARG A 181 -11.31 -6.65 16.54
C ARG A 181 -11.22 -5.42 17.44
N LYS A 182 -10.80 -5.59 18.67
CA LYS A 182 -10.62 -4.49 19.62
C LYS A 182 -9.55 -3.52 19.12
N GLU A 183 -8.36 -4.01 18.76
CA GLU A 183 -7.30 -3.15 18.23
C GLU A 183 -7.70 -2.41 16.95
N PHE A 184 -8.51 -3.03 16.10
CA PHE A 184 -9.04 -2.41 14.89
C PHE A 184 -9.96 -1.24 15.24
N HIS A 185 -10.87 -1.40 16.18
CA HIS A 185 -11.81 -0.35 16.57
C HIS A 185 -11.16 0.80 17.35
N ASP A 186 -10.21 0.50 18.22
CA ASP A 186 -9.56 1.51 19.08
C ASP A 186 -8.70 2.53 18.29
N LYS A 187 -8.20 2.15 17.11
CA LYS A 187 -7.28 2.98 16.30
C LYS A 187 -7.90 3.62 15.06
N ILE A 188 -9.15 3.34 14.75
CA ILE A 188 -9.82 3.80 13.51
C ILE A 188 -9.86 5.33 13.38
N ASP A 189 -9.92 6.07 14.48
CA ASP A 189 -10.14 7.53 14.51
C ASP A 189 -8.88 8.34 14.89
N SER A 190 -7.71 7.73 14.87
CA SER A 190 -6.45 8.40 15.22
C SER A 190 -5.81 9.06 13.99
N PHE A 191 -6.16 10.33 13.73
CA PHE A 191 -5.55 11.11 12.66
C PHE A 191 -4.75 12.27 13.23
N PRO A 192 -3.51 12.51 12.72
CA PRO A 192 -2.65 13.60 13.21
C PRO A 192 -3.09 14.98 12.74
N PHE A 193 -4.02 15.07 11.75
CA PHE A 193 -4.46 16.33 11.13
C PHE A 193 -5.97 16.35 10.98
N ASP A 194 -6.59 17.54 11.15
CA ASP A 194 -8.03 17.74 11.02
C ASP A 194 -8.33 18.89 10.04
N PHE A 195 -9.45 18.79 9.30
CA PHE A 195 -9.89 19.82 8.35
C PHE A 195 -10.32 21.11 9.03
N SER A 196 -10.68 21.11 10.32
CA SER A 196 -11.00 22.32 11.08
C SER A 196 -9.83 23.29 11.20
N GLU A 197 -8.60 22.83 11.01
CA GLU A 197 -7.39 23.66 11.00
C GLU A 197 -7.21 24.43 9.67
N VAL A 198 -7.94 24.06 8.62
CA VAL A 198 -7.85 24.70 7.30
C VAL A 198 -8.71 25.94 7.27
N LYS A 199 -8.07 27.10 7.13
CA LYS A 199 -8.72 28.39 7.01
C LYS A 199 -9.15 28.67 5.57
N GLY A 200 -10.39 29.14 5.36
CA GLY A 200 -10.92 29.37 4.01
C GLY A 200 -10.91 28.12 3.15
N GLN A 201 -10.61 28.27 1.86
CA GLN A 201 -10.44 27.15 0.90
C GLN A 201 -11.69 26.28 0.71
N GLU A 202 -12.89 26.85 0.81
CA GLU A 202 -14.16 26.08 0.83
C GLU A 202 -14.34 25.26 -0.46
N THR A 203 -13.96 25.83 -1.62
CA THR A 203 -14.03 25.11 -2.91
C THR A 203 -13.08 23.90 -2.94
N ALA A 204 -11.86 24.04 -2.41
CA ALA A 204 -10.91 22.96 -2.34
C ALA A 204 -11.35 21.88 -1.34
N LYS A 205 -11.90 22.26 -0.18
CA LYS A 205 -12.49 21.33 0.79
C LYS A 205 -13.64 20.53 0.17
N ARG A 206 -14.56 21.21 -0.54
CA ARG A 206 -15.67 20.55 -1.22
C ARG A 206 -15.19 19.59 -2.31
N ALA A 207 -14.22 19.99 -3.14
CA ALA A 207 -13.61 19.09 -4.13
C ALA A 207 -12.96 17.85 -3.49
N MET A 208 -12.30 18.00 -2.34
CA MET A 208 -11.73 16.88 -1.59
C MET A 208 -12.79 15.97 -0.97
N GLU A 209 -13.90 16.52 -0.48
CA GLU A 209 -15.05 15.75 -0.02
C GLU A 209 -15.64 14.90 -1.17
N VAL A 210 -15.85 15.51 -2.35
CA VAL A 210 -16.32 14.80 -3.55
C VAL A 210 -15.29 13.71 -3.96
N ALA A 211 -14.00 14.04 -3.97
CA ALA A 211 -12.94 13.09 -4.28
C ALA A 211 -12.92 11.90 -3.31
N ALA A 212 -13.05 12.15 -2.02
CA ALA A 212 -13.12 11.11 -0.98
C ALA A 212 -14.38 10.25 -1.11
N ALA A 213 -15.53 10.86 -1.40
CA ALA A 213 -16.79 10.16 -1.55
C ALA A 213 -16.82 9.25 -2.77
N GLY A 214 -16.31 9.70 -3.92
CA GLY A 214 -16.31 8.94 -5.17
C GLY A 214 -15.03 8.12 -5.42
N GLY A 215 -13.99 8.26 -4.61
CA GLY A 215 -12.67 7.66 -4.85
C GLY A 215 -11.96 8.25 -6.07
N HIS A 216 -12.24 9.52 -6.37
CA HIS A 216 -11.69 10.23 -7.52
C HIS A 216 -10.25 10.67 -7.32
N ASN A 217 -9.43 10.55 -8.35
CA ASN A 217 -8.11 11.15 -8.38
C ASN A 217 -8.23 12.68 -8.50
N ILE A 218 -7.39 13.41 -7.77
CA ILE A 218 -7.46 14.87 -7.70
C ILE A 218 -6.09 15.53 -7.89
N ILE A 219 -6.06 16.66 -8.62
CA ILE A 219 -4.90 17.52 -8.73
C ILE A 219 -5.21 18.93 -8.19
N LEU A 220 -4.35 19.40 -7.30
CA LEU A 220 -4.41 20.70 -6.66
C LEU A 220 -3.46 21.66 -7.39
N ILE A 221 -3.99 22.71 -7.97
CA ILE A 221 -3.25 23.67 -8.77
C ILE A 221 -3.28 25.04 -8.07
N GLY A 222 -2.13 25.57 -7.76
CA GLY A 222 -2.10 26.87 -7.07
C GLY A 222 -0.69 27.37 -6.83
N PRO A 223 -0.55 28.67 -6.48
CA PRO A 223 0.76 29.26 -6.26
C PRO A 223 1.48 28.64 -5.06
N PRO A 224 2.80 28.84 -4.94
CA PRO A 224 3.54 28.44 -3.76
C PRO A 224 2.94 29.05 -2.48
N GLY A 225 2.88 28.25 -1.40
CA GLY A 225 2.31 28.70 -0.12
C GLY A 225 0.77 28.74 -0.08
N SER A 226 0.04 28.27 -1.11
CA SER A 226 -1.44 28.21 -1.07
C SER A 226 -2.02 27.07 -0.21
N GLY A 227 -1.18 26.23 0.41
CA GLY A 227 -1.62 25.18 1.32
C GLY A 227 -1.94 23.82 0.69
N LYS A 228 -1.54 23.56 -0.57
CA LYS A 228 -1.80 22.29 -1.30
C LYS A 228 -1.37 21.05 -0.51
N THR A 229 -0.13 21.04 -0.04
CA THR A 229 0.43 19.93 0.76
C THR A 229 -0.29 19.75 2.10
N MET A 230 -0.69 20.87 2.72
CA MET A 230 -1.47 20.89 3.96
C MET A 230 -2.85 20.24 3.76
N LEU A 231 -3.54 20.60 2.67
CA LEU A 231 -4.81 20.01 2.30
C LEU A 231 -4.67 18.51 2.02
N ALA A 232 -3.70 18.10 1.19
CA ALA A 232 -3.47 16.70 0.83
C ALA A 232 -3.25 15.79 2.05
N LYS A 233 -2.46 16.23 3.04
CA LYS A 233 -2.20 15.47 4.28
C LYS A 233 -3.43 15.22 5.14
N ARG A 234 -4.53 15.97 4.93
CA ARG A 234 -5.79 15.81 5.67
C ARG A 234 -6.78 14.87 5.00
N ILE A 235 -6.59 14.51 3.73
CA ILE A 235 -7.49 13.59 3.02
C ILE A 235 -7.73 12.27 3.77
N PRO A 236 -6.72 11.60 4.36
CA PRO A 236 -6.97 10.37 5.11
C PRO A 236 -8.00 10.51 6.23
N SER A 237 -8.14 11.70 6.84
CA SER A 237 -9.08 11.94 7.94
C SER A 237 -10.57 11.98 7.49
N ILE A 238 -10.82 12.18 6.21
CA ILE A 238 -12.19 12.20 5.64
C ILE A 238 -12.50 10.97 4.79
N LEU A 239 -11.52 10.11 4.50
CA LEU A 239 -11.76 8.85 3.82
C LEU A 239 -12.53 7.87 4.73
N PRO A 240 -13.36 6.98 4.16
CA PRO A 240 -13.96 5.88 4.91
C PRO A 240 -12.89 5.05 5.61
N PRO A 241 -13.14 4.53 6.82
CA PRO A 241 -12.21 3.62 7.48
C PRO A 241 -11.94 2.40 6.61
N LEU A 242 -10.81 1.73 6.83
CA LEU A 242 -10.55 0.45 6.17
C LEU A 242 -11.57 -0.60 6.64
N THR A 243 -12.03 -1.45 5.74
CA THR A 243 -12.67 -2.72 6.14
C THR A 243 -11.60 -3.68 6.67
N ILE A 244 -11.99 -4.70 7.41
CA ILE A 244 -11.04 -5.73 7.90
C ILE A 244 -10.30 -6.38 6.72
N LYS A 245 -10.99 -6.62 5.60
CA LYS A 245 -10.40 -7.18 4.38
C LYS A 245 -9.34 -6.24 3.80
N GLU A 246 -9.66 -4.96 3.61
CA GLU A 246 -8.72 -3.95 3.13
C GLU A 246 -7.52 -3.79 4.08
N ALA A 247 -7.76 -3.80 5.39
CA ALA A 247 -6.72 -3.72 6.41
C ALA A 247 -5.73 -4.89 6.31
N LEU A 248 -6.24 -6.13 6.15
CA LEU A 248 -5.41 -7.32 5.96
C LEU A 248 -4.61 -7.27 4.66
N GLU A 249 -5.23 -6.88 3.54
CA GLU A 249 -4.53 -6.73 2.25
C GLU A 249 -3.42 -5.69 2.33
N THR A 250 -3.70 -4.53 2.92
CA THR A 250 -2.72 -3.46 3.11
C THR A 250 -1.59 -3.91 4.03
N THR A 251 -1.92 -4.58 5.13
CA THR A 251 -0.91 -5.09 6.07
C THR A 251 -0.01 -6.13 5.42
N LYS A 252 -0.52 -7.05 4.59
CA LYS A 252 0.30 -8.01 3.83
C LYS A 252 1.37 -7.31 2.98
N ILE A 253 1.00 -6.26 2.24
CA ILE A 253 1.94 -5.52 1.39
C ILE A 253 3.03 -4.87 2.24
N HIS A 254 2.65 -4.22 3.35
CA HIS A 254 3.59 -3.57 4.26
C HIS A 254 4.48 -4.57 5.01
N SER A 255 3.95 -5.76 5.34
CA SER A 255 4.67 -6.89 5.91
C SER A 255 5.80 -7.35 4.99
N VAL A 256 5.48 -7.65 3.73
CA VAL A 256 6.47 -8.08 2.72
C VAL A 256 7.53 -7.00 2.49
N ALA A 257 7.14 -5.73 2.50
CA ALA A 257 8.09 -4.60 2.39
C ALA A 257 8.95 -4.40 3.65
N GLY A 258 8.65 -5.09 4.76
CA GLY A 258 9.33 -4.86 6.05
C GLY A 258 9.05 -3.49 6.65
N LYS A 259 7.83 -2.97 6.45
CA LYS A 259 7.37 -1.65 6.91
C LYS A 259 6.39 -1.72 8.09
N ILE A 260 6.16 -2.90 8.65
CA ILE A 260 5.37 -3.08 9.87
C ILE A 260 6.28 -2.86 11.07
N GLY A 261 5.90 -1.95 11.97
CA GLY A 261 6.60 -1.73 13.25
C GLY A 261 6.29 -2.84 14.25
N ALA A 262 7.21 -3.08 15.20
CA ALA A 262 7.05 -4.14 16.23
C ALA A 262 5.77 -4.00 17.08
N GLU A 263 5.29 -2.78 17.30
CA GLU A 263 4.06 -2.49 18.04
C GLU A 263 2.80 -2.50 17.17
N THR A 264 2.95 -2.69 15.86
CA THR A 264 1.82 -2.69 14.92
C THR A 264 1.43 -4.11 14.59
N SER A 265 0.19 -4.48 14.88
CA SER A 265 -0.41 -5.74 14.46
C SER A 265 -1.05 -5.59 13.09
N LEU A 266 -2.09 -4.75 12.97
CA LEU A 266 -2.88 -4.51 11.77
C LEU A 266 -2.83 -3.02 11.41
N MET A 267 -2.74 -2.70 10.12
CA MET A 267 -2.92 -1.35 9.64
C MET A 267 -4.41 -0.98 9.67
N THR A 268 -4.77 -0.06 10.54
CA THR A 268 -6.16 0.39 10.75
C THR A 268 -6.47 1.70 10.05
N VAL A 269 -5.43 2.46 9.70
CA VAL A 269 -5.51 3.75 9.02
C VAL A 269 -5.04 3.60 7.58
N ARG A 270 -5.74 4.24 6.65
CA ARG A 270 -5.37 4.26 5.23
C ARG A 270 -3.97 4.86 5.05
N PRO A 271 -3.05 4.17 4.36
CA PRO A 271 -1.70 4.66 4.17
C PRO A 271 -1.69 5.98 3.38
N PHE A 272 -0.82 6.90 3.78
CA PHE A 272 -0.52 8.12 3.04
C PHE A 272 0.95 8.07 2.61
N ARG A 273 1.18 7.90 1.30
CA ARG A 273 2.53 7.82 0.73
C ARG A 273 2.84 9.08 -0.05
N SER A 274 3.96 9.69 0.24
CA SER A 274 4.40 10.94 -0.40
C SER A 274 5.86 10.82 -0.82
N PRO A 275 6.14 10.14 -1.94
CA PRO A 275 7.49 10.02 -2.45
C PRO A 275 8.02 11.38 -2.93
N HIS A 276 9.32 11.61 -2.75
CA HIS A 276 9.98 12.79 -3.26
C HIS A 276 10.09 12.72 -4.80
N HIS A 277 10.06 13.85 -5.50
CA HIS A 277 10.10 13.91 -6.97
C HIS A 277 11.38 13.31 -7.59
N THR A 278 12.45 13.16 -6.80
CA THR A 278 13.69 12.49 -7.23
C THR A 278 13.64 10.96 -7.22
N ILE A 279 12.51 10.37 -6.81
CA ILE A 279 12.34 8.92 -6.75
C ILE A 279 12.62 8.26 -8.10
N SER A 280 13.20 7.07 -8.09
CA SER A 280 13.35 6.26 -9.30
C SER A 280 12.05 5.52 -9.65
N ASP A 281 11.90 5.13 -10.91
CA ASP A 281 10.80 4.29 -11.40
C ASP A 281 10.71 2.96 -10.62
N VAL A 282 11.85 2.32 -10.35
CA VAL A 282 11.91 1.10 -9.54
C VAL A 282 11.44 1.32 -8.10
N ALA A 283 11.79 2.44 -7.48
CA ALA A 283 11.33 2.71 -6.12
C ALA A 283 9.84 3.07 -6.07
N LEU A 284 9.30 3.69 -7.13
CA LEU A 284 7.88 4.03 -7.22
C LEU A 284 7.02 2.78 -7.51
N VAL A 285 7.36 2.01 -8.53
CA VAL A 285 6.58 0.83 -8.99
C VAL A 285 6.91 -0.41 -8.17
N GLY A 286 8.15 -0.54 -7.79
CA GLY A 286 8.71 -1.75 -7.21
C GLY A 286 9.66 -2.45 -8.17
N GLY A 287 10.40 -3.41 -7.68
CA GLY A 287 11.40 -4.13 -8.48
C GLY A 287 12.58 -4.59 -7.65
N GLY A 288 13.74 -4.63 -8.29
CA GLY A 288 14.96 -5.19 -7.72
C GLY A 288 15.27 -6.57 -8.28
N SER A 289 16.36 -7.18 -7.84
CA SER A 289 16.71 -8.58 -8.17
C SER A 289 15.62 -9.52 -7.67
N TYR A 290 14.98 -9.15 -6.57
CA TYR A 290 13.79 -9.74 -5.98
C TYR A 290 12.69 -8.69 -6.01
N PRO A 291 11.56 -8.97 -6.65
CA PRO A 291 10.46 -8.02 -6.73
C PRO A 291 9.98 -7.62 -5.33
N GLN A 292 10.20 -6.36 -4.97
CA GLN A 292 9.67 -5.75 -3.76
C GLN A 292 8.58 -4.75 -4.15
N PRO A 293 7.53 -4.57 -3.33
CA PRO A 293 6.52 -3.56 -3.60
C PRO A 293 7.10 -2.15 -3.51
N GLY A 294 6.73 -1.28 -4.47
CA GLY A 294 7.11 0.13 -4.48
C GLY A 294 6.09 1.01 -3.74
N GLU A 295 6.31 2.33 -3.79
CA GLU A 295 5.44 3.32 -3.13
C GLU A 295 3.99 3.26 -3.62
N ILE A 296 3.75 2.91 -4.89
CA ILE A 296 2.41 2.69 -5.45
C ILE A 296 1.68 1.58 -4.70
N SER A 297 2.32 0.43 -4.53
CA SER A 297 1.72 -0.70 -3.80
C SER A 297 1.62 -0.44 -2.30
N LEU A 298 2.56 0.30 -1.72
CA LEU A 298 2.50 0.75 -0.33
C LEU A 298 1.37 1.76 -0.07
N ALA A 299 0.87 2.44 -1.12
CA ALA A 299 -0.30 3.30 -1.05
C ALA A 299 -1.63 2.56 -1.23
N HIS A 300 -1.61 1.22 -1.42
CA HIS A 300 -2.81 0.42 -1.61
C HIS A 300 -3.85 0.66 -0.51
N ASN A 301 -5.13 0.81 -0.90
CA ASN A 301 -6.25 1.21 -0.05
C ASN A 301 -6.07 2.55 0.67
N GLY A 302 -5.18 3.41 0.17
CA GLY A 302 -4.86 4.70 0.77
C GLY A 302 -4.65 5.80 -0.27
N VAL A 303 -3.72 6.69 0.03
CA VAL A 303 -3.42 7.88 -0.77
C VAL A 303 -1.97 7.86 -1.24
N LEU A 304 -1.76 8.06 -2.54
CA LEU A 304 -0.47 8.39 -3.11
C LEU A 304 -0.46 9.89 -3.42
N PHE A 305 0.36 10.65 -2.71
CA PHE A 305 0.50 12.08 -2.89
C PHE A 305 1.77 12.41 -3.68
N LEU A 306 1.61 13.06 -4.83
CA LEU A 306 2.71 13.56 -5.65
C LEU A 306 2.76 15.08 -5.55
N ASP A 307 3.61 15.57 -4.67
CA ASP A 307 3.86 17.02 -4.54
C ASP A 307 4.76 17.50 -5.69
N GLU A 308 4.45 18.67 -6.25
CA GLU A 308 5.16 19.23 -7.39
C GLU A 308 5.24 18.23 -8.57
N MET A 309 4.10 17.66 -8.97
CA MET A 309 4.01 16.59 -9.97
C MET A 309 4.82 16.85 -11.26
N PRO A 310 4.90 18.07 -11.85
CA PRO A 310 5.73 18.33 -13.02
C PRO A 310 7.24 18.25 -12.80
N GLU A 311 7.71 18.15 -11.55
CA GLU A 311 9.13 17.98 -11.24
C GLU A 311 9.59 16.51 -11.23
N PHE A 312 8.65 15.58 -11.23
CA PHE A 312 8.97 14.17 -11.45
C PHE A 312 9.49 13.92 -12.87
N LYS A 313 10.39 12.95 -13.00
CA LYS A 313 10.82 12.50 -14.33
C LYS A 313 9.63 11.97 -15.12
N ARG A 314 9.55 12.30 -16.40
CA ARG A 314 8.46 11.86 -17.28
C ARG A 314 8.30 10.33 -17.28
N THR A 315 9.40 9.59 -17.29
CA THR A 315 9.38 8.12 -17.22
C THR A 315 8.70 7.61 -15.96
N VAL A 316 8.92 8.27 -14.81
CA VAL A 316 8.29 7.94 -13.52
C VAL A 316 6.78 8.19 -13.54
N LEU A 317 6.34 9.26 -14.21
CA LEU A 317 4.90 9.55 -14.34
C LEU A 317 4.21 8.61 -15.32
N GLU A 318 4.86 8.21 -16.40
CA GLU A 318 4.27 7.30 -17.41
C GLU A 318 4.02 5.89 -16.87
N VAL A 319 4.88 5.37 -15.96
CA VAL A 319 4.66 4.04 -15.36
C VAL A 319 3.45 3.99 -14.42
N MET A 320 2.94 5.13 -13.97
CA MET A 320 1.73 5.20 -13.14
C MET A 320 0.44 4.95 -13.92
N ARG A 321 0.46 5.05 -15.26
CA ARG A 321 -0.75 4.94 -16.09
C ARG A 321 -1.44 3.59 -15.93
N GLN A 322 -0.67 2.51 -15.91
CA GLN A 322 -1.21 1.17 -15.73
C GLN A 322 -1.82 0.98 -14.33
N PRO A 323 -1.12 1.25 -13.21
CA PRO A 323 -1.71 1.11 -11.88
C PRO A 323 -2.98 1.95 -11.64
N LEU A 324 -3.07 3.14 -12.25
CA LEU A 324 -4.26 3.98 -12.15
C LEU A 324 -5.48 3.38 -12.89
N GLU A 325 -5.26 2.55 -13.88
CA GLU A 325 -6.29 1.90 -14.69
C GLU A 325 -6.63 0.50 -14.14
N ASP A 326 -5.60 -0.36 -14.03
CA ASP A 326 -5.73 -1.78 -13.69
C ASP A 326 -5.73 -2.04 -12.17
N ARG A 327 -5.31 -1.07 -11.35
CA ARG A 327 -5.16 -1.17 -9.88
C ARG A 327 -4.22 -2.28 -9.44
N VAL A 328 -3.34 -2.67 -10.30
CA VAL A 328 -2.31 -3.68 -10.09
C VAL A 328 -1.00 -3.18 -10.68
N VAL A 329 0.09 -3.44 -9.99
CA VAL A 329 1.45 -3.30 -10.49
C VAL A 329 1.98 -4.66 -10.85
N THR A 330 2.33 -4.87 -12.11
CA THR A 330 2.97 -6.10 -12.59
C THR A 330 4.46 -5.89 -12.73
N ILE A 331 5.25 -6.64 -11.97
CA ILE A 331 6.72 -6.63 -12.05
C ILE A 331 7.15 -7.91 -12.74
N SER A 332 7.54 -7.79 -14.02
CA SER A 332 8.05 -8.91 -14.81
C SER A 332 9.58 -8.89 -14.84
N ARG A 333 10.20 -10.03 -14.55
CA ARG A 333 11.62 -10.31 -14.68
C ARG A 333 11.83 -11.63 -15.41
N ALA A 334 13.02 -11.88 -15.91
CA ALA A 334 13.33 -13.07 -16.71
C ALA A 334 12.89 -14.41 -16.09
N LYS A 335 12.79 -14.48 -14.76
CA LYS A 335 12.50 -15.73 -14.03
C LYS A 335 11.14 -15.77 -13.34
N PHE A 336 10.46 -14.63 -13.17
CA PHE A 336 9.17 -14.56 -12.49
C PHE A 336 8.41 -13.28 -12.81
N THR A 337 7.10 -13.37 -12.72
CA THR A 337 6.18 -12.24 -12.78
C THR A 337 5.41 -12.20 -11.46
N VAL A 338 5.38 -11.03 -10.83
CA VAL A 338 4.69 -10.80 -9.56
C VAL A 338 3.72 -9.64 -9.72
N ASN A 339 2.51 -9.82 -9.22
CA ASN A 339 1.48 -8.79 -9.18
C ASN A 339 1.31 -8.27 -7.75
N TYR A 340 1.37 -6.95 -7.59
CA TYR A 340 1.07 -6.27 -6.33
C TYR A 340 -0.21 -5.47 -6.48
N PRO A 341 -1.16 -5.57 -5.55
CA PRO A 341 -2.33 -4.70 -5.51
C PRO A 341 -1.92 -3.22 -5.43
N ALA A 342 -2.64 -2.36 -6.15
CA ALA A 342 -2.32 -0.94 -6.28
C ALA A 342 -3.58 -0.07 -6.38
N SER A 343 -4.63 -0.40 -5.63
CA SER A 343 -5.84 0.42 -5.55
C SER A 343 -5.60 1.58 -4.60
N PHE A 344 -5.27 2.75 -5.12
CA PHE A 344 -5.00 3.96 -4.35
C PHE A 344 -5.74 5.15 -4.95
N MET A 345 -5.94 6.18 -4.15
CA MET A 345 -6.39 7.50 -4.58
C MET A 345 -5.15 8.35 -4.90
N LEU A 346 -5.03 8.81 -6.14
CA LEU A 346 -3.99 9.76 -6.51
C LEU A 346 -4.40 11.17 -6.08
N VAL A 347 -3.55 11.79 -5.29
CA VAL A 347 -3.60 13.22 -4.99
C VAL A 347 -2.32 13.83 -5.54
N ALA A 348 -2.45 14.80 -6.42
CA ALA A 348 -1.31 15.50 -6.99
C ALA A 348 -1.35 16.98 -6.64
N SER A 349 -0.20 17.62 -6.62
CA SER A 349 -0.11 19.07 -6.56
C SER A 349 0.79 19.60 -7.68
N MET A 350 0.49 20.80 -8.15
CA MET A 350 1.38 21.52 -9.05
C MET A 350 1.22 23.04 -8.90
N ASN A 351 2.23 23.76 -9.35
CA ASN A 351 2.12 25.18 -9.56
C ASN A 351 1.49 25.46 -10.93
N PRO A 352 0.77 26.58 -11.13
CA PRO A 352 0.12 26.86 -12.39
C PRO A 352 1.10 27.18 -13.52
N SER A 353 2.32 27.60 -13.20
CA SER A 353 3.39 27.96 -14.14
C SER A 353 4.77 27.68 -13.56
N PRO A 354 5.84 27.74 -14.35
CA PRO A 354 7.22 27.70 -13.84
C PRO A 354 7.55 28.82 -12.84
N SER A 355 6.97 30.01 -13.02
CA SER A 355 7.11 31.13 -12.07
C SER A 355 6.29 30.95 -10.80
N GLY A 356 5.37 29.99 -10.78
CA GLY A 356 4.52 29.68 -9.63
C GLY A 356 3.18 30.42 -9.62
N TYR A 357 2.90 31.31 -10.56
CA TYR A 357 1.69 32.14 -10.60
C TYR A 357 0.78 31.77 -11.78
N PHE A 358 -0.50 32.10 -11.68
CA PHE A 358 -1.44 31.91 -12.80
C PHE A 358 -1.08 32.79 -13.98
N PRO A 359 -1.45 32.41 -15.23
CA PRO A 359 -1.11 33.19 -16.43
C PRO A 359 -1.55 34.65 -16.37
N ASP A 360 -2.69 34.93 -15.76
CA ASP A 360 -3.28 36.26 -15.64
C ASP A 360 -2.78 37.05 -14.41
N ASP A 361 -1.91 36.45 -13.57
CA ASP A 361 -1.35 37.11 -12.38
C ASP A 361 -0.23 38.07 -12.82
N PRO A 362 -0.23 39.33 -12.31
CA PRO A 362 0.84 40.30 -12.61
C PRO A 362 2.26 39.83 -12.26
N ASN A 363 2.38 38.88 -11.33
CA ASN A 363 3.65 38.30 -10.91
C ASN A 363 4.11 37.15 -11.80
N ASN A 364 3.33 36.75 -12.81
CA ASN A 364 3.73 35.70 -13.73
C ASN A 364 4.77 36.22 -14.71
N THR A 365 5.99 35.71 -14.59
CA THR A 365 7.13 36.05 -15.47
C THR A 365 7.39 34.99 -16.54
N SER A 366 6.59 33.92 -16.58
CA SER A 366 6.80 32.80 -17.50
C SER A 366 6.39 33.14 -18.91
N SER A 367 7.27 32.90 -19.88
CA SER A 367 6.96 33.00 -21.31
C SER A 367 6.01 31.90 -21.77
N ALA A 368 5.32 32.09 -22.88
CA ALA A 368 4.45 31.07 -23.47
C ALA A 368 5.22 29.76 -23.78
N PHE A 369 6.47 29.87 -24.21
CA PHE A 369 7.34 28.71 -24.47
C PHE A 369 7.68 27.93 -23.20
N GLU A 370 8.01 28.62 -22.11
CA GLU A 370 8.27 27.98 -20.81
C GLU A 370 7.03 27.30 -20.26
N MET A 371 5.87 27.94 -20.38
CA MET A 371 4.57 27.34 -20.02
C MET A 371 4.31 26.06 -20.81
N GLN A 372 4.49 26.10 -22.13
CA GLN A 372 4.32 24.91 -22.97
C GLN A 372 5.26 23.78 -22.57
N ARG A 373 6.55 24.10 -22.34
CA ARG A 373 7.55 23.12 -21.89
C ARG A 373 7.20 22.53 -20.53
N TYR A 374 6.70 23.35 -19.62
CA TYR A 374 6.27 22.91 -18.28
C TYR A 374 5.09 21.95 -18.37
N MET A 375 4.05 22.32 -19.11
CA MET A 375 2.87 21.47 -19.30
C MET A 375 3.17 20.18 -20.06
N ASN A 376 4.11 20.20 -21.00
CA ASN A 376 4.52 19.01 -21.76
C ASN A 376 5.24 17.94 -20.90
N LYS A 377 5.63 18.25 -19.65
CA LYS A 377 6.10 17.26 -18.70
C LYS A 377 4.99 16.28 -18.30
N LEU A 378 3.74 16.73 -18.29
CA LEU A 378 2.56 15.93 -18.02
C LEU A 378 1.94 15.47 -19.33
N SER A 379 1.74 14.16 -19.47
CA SER A 379 1.08 13.63 -20.66
C SER A 379 -0.44 13.78 -20.56
N GLY A 380 -1.09 14.07 -21.70
CA GLY A 380 -2.54 14.09 -21.79
C GLY A 380 -3.19 12.82 -21.21
N PRO A 381 -2.73 11.61 -21.61
CA PRO A 381 -3.27 10.35 -21.07
C PRO A 381 -3.14 10.19 -19.56
N LEU A 382 -2.16 10.80 -18.89
CA LEU A 382 -2.06 10.80 -17.44
C LEU A 382 -3.08 11.75 -16.80
N LEU A 383 -3.19 12.96 -17.35
CA LEU A 383 -4.17 13.95 -16.90
C LEU A 383 -5.61 13.48 -17.10
N ASP A 384 -5.89 12.70 -18.15
CA ASP A 384 -7.19 12.08 -18.39
C ASP A 384 -7.62 11.09 -17.30
N ARG A 385 -6.69 10.59 -16.47
CA ARG A 385 -6.94 9.68 -15.35
C ARG A 385 -7.10 10.40 -14.01
N ILE A 386 -7.01 11.71 -14.01
CA ILE A 386 -7.29 12.55 -12.84
C ILE A 386 -8.67 13.18 -13.06
N ASP A 387 -9.63 12.78 -12.22
CA ASP A 387 -11.03 13.14 -12.41
C ASP A 387 -11.31 14.59 -12.01
N ILE A 388 -10.63 15.08 -10.97
CA ILE A 388 -10.87 16.38 -10.34
C ILE A 388 -9.63 17.27 -10.48
N HIS A 389 -9.82 18.45 -11.04
CA HIS A 389 -8.80 19.48 -11.18
C HIS A 389 -9.28 20.72 -10.44
N ILE A 390 -8.61 21.12 -9.38
CA ILE A 390 -9.07 22.22 -8.54
C ILE A 390 -8.00 23.31 -8.35
N GLU A 391 -8.41 24.55 -8.50
CA GLU A 391 -7.56 25.70 -8.18
C GLU A 391 -7.58 25.99 -6.69
N VAL A 392 -6.38 26.09 -6.11
CA VAL A 392 -6.15 26.40 -4.72
C VAL A 392 -5.58 27.81 -4.64
N GLN A 393 -6.42 28.78 -4.29
CA GLN A 393 -6.03 30.17 -4.17
C GLN A 393 -5.28 30.44 -2.86
N LYS A 394 -4.54 31.56 -2.79
CA LYS A 394 -3.97 32.01 -1.54
C LYS A 394 -5.08 32.44 -0.57
N VAL A 395 -4.93 32.07 0.68
CA VAL A 395 -5.86 32.51 1.75
C VAL A 395 -5.58 33.96 2.07
N GLU A 396 -6.61 34.79 2.07
CA GLU A 396 -6.52 36.21 2.43
C GLU A 396 -6.24 36.39 3.90
N PHE A 397 -5.63 37.53 4.28
CA PHE A 397 -5.23 37.80 5.65
C PHE A 397 -6.41 37.79 6.63
N GLU A 398 -7.57 38.29 6.21
CA GLU A 398 -8.82 38.31 6.99
C GLU A 398 -9.26 36.90 7.36
N GLN A 399 -9.17 35.95 6.43
CA GLN A 399 -9.50 34.54 6.66
C GLN A 399 -8.47 33.85 7.55
N LEU A 400 -7.16 34.19 7.41
CA LEU A 400 -6.11 33.66 8.26
C LEU A 400 -6.25 34.12 9.71
N SER A 401 -6.65 35.36 9.91
CA SER A 401 -6.86 36.00 11.24
C SER A 401 -8.14 35.56 11.94
N ASP A 402 -9.08 34.95 11.20
CA ASP A 402 -10.34 34.46 11.77
C ASP A 402 -10.07 33.33 12.77
N ARG A 403 -10.53 33.51 14.01
CA ARG A 403 -10.37 32.54 15.10
C ARG A 403 -11.39 31.38 15.03
N ARG A 404 -12.41 31.48 14.19
CA ARG A 404 -13.38 30.41 14.03
C ARG A 404 -12.70 29.19 13.43
N LYS A 405 -12.95 28.04 14.01
CA LYS A 405 -12.51 26.76 13.44
C LYS A 405 -13.39 26.42 12.24
N GLY A 406 -12.77 25.85 11.20
CA GLY A 406 -13.50 25.29 10.08
C GLY A 406 -14.31 24.05 10.47
N GLU A 407 -15.00 23.45 9.52
CA GLU A 407 -15.69 22.18 9.71
C GLU A 407 -14.68 21.06 10.03
N ASN A 408 -15.00 20.21 11.02
CA ASN A 408 -14.12 19.13 11.44
C ASN A 408 -14.20 17.93 10.46
N SER A 409 -13.12 17.16 10.41
CA SER A 409 -13.01 15.97 9.54
C SER A 409 -14.11 14.94 9.80
N ILE A 410 -14.59 14.80 11.03
CA ILE A 410 -15.61 13.82 11.41
C ILE A 410 -16.91 14.10 10.65
N LYS A 411 -17.39 15.36 10.62
CA LYS A 411 -18.63 15.73 9.91
C LYS A 411 -18.52 15.51 8.40
N ILE A 412 -17.38 15.87 7.82
CA ILE A 412 -17.12 15.61 6.39
C ILE A 412 -17.15 14.10 6.12
N ARG A 413 -16.47 13.32 6.96
CA ARG A 413 -16.41 11.86 6.83
C ARG A 413 -17.80 11.21 6.98
N GLU A 414 -18.68 11.71 7.84
CA GLU A 414 -20.05 11.22 7.97
C GLU A 414 -20.82 11.36 6.64
N ARG A 415 -20.68 12.49 5.93
CA ARG A 415 -21.31 12.68 4.60
C ARG A 415 -20.69 11.75 3.57
N VAL A 416 -19.37 11.62 3.59
CA VAL A 416 -18.63 10.70 2.71
C VAL A 416 -19.08 9.26 2.92
N LEU A 417 -19.25 8.83 4.18
CA LEU A 417 -19.73 7.48 4.51
C LEU A 417 -21.13 7.21 3.96
N LYS A 418 -22.07 8.13 4.15
CA LYS A 418 -23.44 8.01 3.59
C LYS A 418 -23.42 7.85 2.07
N ALA A 419 -22.62 8.66 1.37
CA ALA A 419 -22.48 8.54 -0.07
C ALA A 419 -21.86 7.19 -0.49
N ARG A 420 -20.91 6.66 0.29
CA ARG A 420 -20.31 5.34 0.06
C ARG A 420 -21.29 4.19 0.29
N GLU A 421 -22.14 4.27 1.30
CA GLU A 421 -23.19 3.28 1.56
C GLU A 421 -24.16 3.18 0.38
N ILE A 422 -24.54 4.33 -0.23
CA ILE A 422 -25.36 4.36 -1.45
C ILE A 422 -24.65 3.67 -2.62
N GLN A 423 -23.36 3.93 -2.80
CA GLN A 423 -22.54 3.32 -3.86
C GLN A 423 -22.39 1.81 -3.63
N GLU A 424 -22.13 1.37 -2.42
CA GLU A 424 -22.01 -0.05 -2.06
C GLU A 424 -23.31 -0.81 -2.35
N GLN A 425 -24.45 -0.24 -2.01
CA GLN A 425 -25.74 -0.82 -2.34
C GLN A 425 -26.00 -0.87 -3.85
N ARG A 426 -25.65 0.21 -4.58
CA ARG A 426 -25.80 0.31 -6.04
C ARG A 426 -24.97 -0.72 -6.79
N TYR A 427 -23.76 -1.00 -6.32
CA TYR A 427 -22.79 -1.86 -6.99
C TYR A 427 -22.63 -3.24 -6.35
N LYS A 428 -23.55 -3.64 -5.48
CA LYS A 428 -23.50 -4.86 -4.67
C LYS A 428 -23.15 -6.13 -5.47
N ASP A 429 -23.64 -6.21 -6.71
CA ASP A 429 -23.45 -7.37 -7.59
C ASP A 429 -22.31 -7.18 -8.61
N LEU A 430 -21.52 -6.11 -8.46
CA LEU A 430 -20.44 -5.75 -9.34
C LEU A 430 -19.13 -5.71 -8.55
N ASP A 431 -18.00 -5.92 -9.23
CA ASP A 431 -16.66 -5.73 -8.65
C ASP A 431 -16.25 -4.25 -8.69
N ILE A 432 -17.13 -3.40 -8.13
CA ILE A 432 -16.99 -1.94 -8.10
C ILE A 432 -17.30 -1.48 -6.67
N SER A 433 -16.40 -0.68 -6.10
CA SER A 433 -16.53 -0.16 -4.74
C SER A 433 -16.99 1.30 -4.68
N TYR A 434 -16.77 2.08 -5.74
CA TYR A 434 -17.08 3.51 -5.76
C TYR A 434 -17.18 4.08 -7.20
N ASN A 435 -17.79 5.26 -7.33
CA ASN A 435 -18.16 5.86 -8.62
C ASN A 435 -16.99 6.07 -9.59
N ALA A 436 -15.77 6.37 -9.10
CA ALA A 436 -14.62 6.52 -9.99
C ALA A 436 -14.27 5.23 -10.77
N GLN A 437 -14.74 4.06 -10.30
CA GLN A 437 -14.46 2.76 -10.92
C GLN A 437 -15.41 2.37 -12.04
N ILE A 438 -16.59 3.04 -12.15
CA ILE A 438 -17.59 2.66 -13.15
C ILE A 438 -17.07 2.81 -14.58
N GLY A 439 -17.40 1.82 -15.41
CA GLY A 439 -17.08 1.81 -16.82
C GLY A 439 -18.23 2.38 -17.68
N PRO A 440 -18.07 2.37 -19.01
CA PRO A 440 -19.09 2.95 -19.93
C PRO A 440 -20.51 2.35 -19.75
N LYS A 441 -20.60 1.03 -19.50
CA LYS A 441 -21.90 0.35 -19.27
C LYS A 441 -22.60 0.84 -18.00
N GLU A 442 -21.84 1.02 -16.94
CA GLU A 442 -22.35 1.50 -15.66
C GLU A 442 -22.69 2.99 -15.73
N ILE A 443 -21.91 3.79 -16.50
CA ILE A 443 -22.23 5.20 -16.76
C ILE A 443 -23.60 5.30 -17.46
N GLU A 444 -23.83 4.53 -18.53
CA GLU A 444 -25.09 4.52 -19.25
C GLU A 444 -26.26 4.16 -18.30
N LYS A 445 -26.08 3.21 -17.41
CA LYS A 445 -27.13 2.71 -16.51
C LYS A 445 -27.39 3.62 -15.29
N TYR A 446 -26.34 4.20 -14.69
CA TYR A 446 -26.45 4.89 -13.40
C TYR A 446 -26.24 6.40 -13.47
N CYS A 447 -25.90 6.94 -14.64
CA CYS A 447 -25.67 8.36 -14.84
C CYS A 447 -26.65 8.93 -15.89
N GLU A 448 -27.91 8.47 -15.88
CA GLU A 448 -28.96 9.04 -16.74
C GLU A 448 -29.19 10.52 -16.42
N LEU A 449 -29.35 11.33 -17.46
CA LEU A 449 -29.54 12.76 -17.37
C LEU A 449 -30.92 13.17 -17.90
N ASP A 450 -31.53 14.12 -17.24
CA ASP A 450 -32.70 14.81 -17.76
C ASP A 450 -32.33 15.76 -18.93
N SER A 451 -33.33 16.26 -19.65
CA SER A 451 -33.12 17.13 -20.82
C SER A 451 -32.39 18.44 -20.48
N ALA A 452 -32.58 18.98 -19.27
CA ALA A 452 -31.92 20.20 -18.82
C ALA A 452 -30.41 19.95 -18.57
N SER A 453 -30.07 18.86 -17.89
CA SER A 453 -28.70 18.42 -17.63
C SER A 453 -27.95 18.04 -18.91
N GLN A 454 -28.65 17.37 -19.87
CA GLN A 454 -28.07 17.07 -21.19
C GLN A 454 -27.70 18.33 -21.97
N ASN A 455 -28.58 19.34 -21.98
CA ASN A 455 -28.30 20.61 -22.63
C ASN A 455 -27.14 21.36 -21.96
N LEU A 456 -27.06 21.32 -20.63
CA LEU A 456 -25.98 21.98 -19.88
C LEU A 456 -24.62 21.38 -20.23
N ILE A 457 -24.49 20.04 -20.18
CA ILE A 457 -23.24 19.37 -20.49
C ILE A 457 -22.85 19.50 -21.96
N LYS A 458 -23.83 19.46 -22.89
CA LYS A 458 -23.62 19.71 -24.33
C LYS A 458 -23.02 21.10 -24.56
N ASN A 459 -23.61 22.13 -23.98
CA ASN A 459 -23.10 23.50 -24.08
C ASN A 459 -21.68 23.65 -23.49
N ALA A 460 -21.40 22.95 -22.37
CA ALA A 460 -20.05 22.94 -21.79
C ALA A 460 -19.05 22.23 -22.72
N MET A 461 -19.43 21.09 -23.29
CA MET A 461 -18.56 20.36 -24.23
C MET A 461 -18.21 21.20 -25.48
N GLU A 462 -19.19 21.89 -26.06
CA GLU A 462 -18.99 22.75 -27.22
C GLU A 462 -18.12 23.99 -26.91
N LYS A 463 -18.42 24.69 -25.79
CA LYS A 463 -17.70 25.91 -25.40
C LYS A 463 -16.27 25.64 -24.94
N LEU A 464 -16.05 24.55 -24.20
CA LEU A 464 -14.77 24.19 -23.60
C LEU A 464 -13.97 23.18 -24.46
N ASN A 465 -14.52 22.73 -25.60
CA ASN A 465 -13.93 21.73 -26.50
C ASN A 465 -13.48 20.45 -25.75
N LEU A 466 -14.41 19.89 -24.94
CA LEU A 466 -14.13 18.74 -24.09
C LEU A 466 -14.12 17.44 -24.90
N SER A 467 -13.26 16.49 -24.48
CA SER A 467 -13.19 15.15 -25.05
C SER A 467 -14.31 14.23 -24.51
N ALA A 468 -14.55 13.09 -25.19
CA ALA A 468 -15.47 12.06 -24.68
C ALA A 468 -15.06 11.56 -23.28
N ARG A 469 -13.75 11.44 -22.99
CA ARG A 469 -13.27 11.08 -21.65
C ARG A 469 -13.61 12.14 -20.60
N ALA A 470 -13.58 13.41 -20.96
CA ALA A 470 -13.99 14.50 -20.07
C ALA A 470 -15.50 14.41 -19.76
N TYR A 471 -16.32 14.04 -20.75
CA TYR A 471 -17.75 13.76 -20.56
C TYR A 471 -17.97 12.66 -19.51
N ASP A 472 -17.32 11.51 -19.65
CA ASP A 472 -17.45 10.39 -18.71
C ASP A 472 -17.00 10.80 -17.29
N ARG A 473 -15.91 11.58 -17.16
CA ARG A 473 -15.45 12.12 -15.87
C ARG A 473 -16.49 13.01 -15.22
N ILE A 474 -17.05 13.96 -15.97
CA ILE A 474 -18.08 14.87 -15.45
C ILE A 474 -19.27 14.06 -14.92
N LEU A 475 -19.70 13.02 -15.65
CA LEU A 475 -20.81 12.17 -15.21
C LEU A 475 -20.49 11.41 -13.91
N LYS A 476 -19.30 10.84 -13.79
CA LYS A 476 -18.85 10.14 -12.55
C LYS A 476 -18.81 11.08 -11.36
N VAL A 477 -18.28 12.28 -11.54
CA VAL A 477 -18.22 13.32 -10.51
C VAL A 477 -19.61 13.82 -10.14
N ALA A 478 -20.47 14.10 -11.14
CA ALA A 478 -21.85 14.50 -10.91
C ALA A 478 -22.66 13.43 -10.17
N ARG A 479 -22.47 12.15 -10.49
CA ARG A 479 -23.08 11.02 -9.74
C ARG A 479 -22.62 11.04 -8.27
N THR A 480 -21.35 11.33 -8.02
CA THR A 480 -20.81 11.41 -6.65
C THR A 480 -21.41 12.60 -5.88
N ILE A 481 -21.55 13.76 -6.53
CA ILE A 481 -22.20 14.94 -5.92
C ILE A 481 -23.67 14.62 -5.59
N ALA A 482 -24.39 13.97 -6.51
CA ALA A 482 -25.77 13.54 -6.26
C ALA A 482 -25.87 12.55 -5.09
N ASP A 483 -24.92 11.61 -4.95
CA ASP A 483 -24.87 10.68 -3.81
C ASP A 483 -24.62 11.41 -2.48
N LEU A 484 -23.74 12.43 -2.47
CA LEU A 484 -23.53 13.29 -1.29
C LEU A 484 -24.76 14.09 -0.89
N GLU A 485 -25.61 14.44 -1.84
CA GLU A 485 -26.91 15.11 -1.62
C GLU A 485 -28.07 14.12 -1.40
N ASN A 486 -27.78 12.80 -1.37
CA ASN A 486 -28.77 11.73 -1.26
C ASN A 486 -29.84 11.79 -2.36
N SER A 487 -29.45 12.20 -3.57
CA SER A 487 -30.32 12.28 -4.75
C SER A 487 -30.21 11.00 -5.60
N GLU A 488 -31.35 10.41 -5.93
CA GLU A 488 -31.39 9.23 -6.82
C GLU A 488 -31.00 9.59 -8.25
N GLN A 489 -31.36 10.80 -8.70
CA GLN A 489 -31.10 11.28 -10.05
C GLN A 489 -30.03 12.35 -10.08
N ILE A 490 -29.31 12.43 -11.20
CA ILE A 490 -28.38 13.52 -11.46
C ILE A 490 -29.19 14.70 -11.99
N LEU A 491 -29.19 15.80 -11.23
CA LEU A 491 -29.87 17.03 -11.58
C LEU A 491 -28.91 18.07 -12.18
N SER A 492 -29.45 19.13 -12.78
CA SER A 492 -28.64 20.18 -13.40
C SER A 492 -27.69 20.91 -12.45
N ASN A 493 -28.02 21.04 -11.17
CA ASN A 493 -27.12 21.60 -10.15
C ASN A 493 -25.89 20.71 -9.95
N HIS A 494 -26.03 19.37 -9.95
CA HIS A 494 -24.91 18.44 -9.82
C HIS A 494 -23.96 18.52 -11.02
N ILE A 495 -24.50 18.67 -12.23
CA ILE A 495 -23.70 18.91 -13.44
C ILE A 495 -23.00 20.26 -13.38
N ALA A 496 -23.70 21.32 -12.94
CA ALA A 496 -23.15 22.66 -12.81
C ALA A 496 -21.99 22.72 -11.80
N GLU A 497 -22.03 21.93 -10.73
CA GLU A 497 -20.92 21.78 -9.79
C GLU A 497 -19.80 20.88 -10.37
N ALA A 498 -20.13 19.80 -11.07
CA ALA A 498 -19.16 18.84 -11.60
C ALA A 498 -18.27 19.44 -12.71
N ILE A 499 -18.79 20.29 -13.58
CA ILE A 499 -18.04 20.89 -14.70
C ILE A 499 -16.81 21.66 -14.23
N PRO A 500 -16.90 22.70 -13.37
CA PRO A 500 -15.73 23.46 -12.92
C PRO A 500 -14.77 22.66 -12.04
N VAL A 501 -15.24 21.60 -11.37
CA VAL A 501 -14.42 20.72 -10.55
C VAL A 501 -13.65 19.69 -11.40
N SER A 502 -14.26 19.22 -12.50
CA SER A 502 -13.58 18.27 -13.43
C SER A 502 -12.71 18.97 -14.47
N TYR A 503 -12.80 20.27 -14.62
CA TYR A 503 -12.13 21.04 -15.64
C TYR A 503 -11.73 22.43 -15.13
N THR A 504 -10.50 22.57 -14.72
CA THR A 504 -9.84 23.86 -14.56
C THR A 504 -9.04 24.17 -15.84
N HIS A 505 -8.81 25.46 -16.13
CA HIS A 505 -8.18 25.99 -17.35
C HIS A 505 -6.73 25.52 -17.63
N LEU A 506 -6.43 24.23 -17.37
CA LEU A 506 -5.18 23.57 -17.78
C LEU A 506 -5.08 23.34 -19.29
N THR A 507 -6.14 23.63 -20.05
CA THR A 507 -6.02 23.75 -21.49
C THR A 507 -5.30 25.07 -21.79
N LEU A 508 -4.04 24.91 -22.11
CA LEU A 508 -3.26 25.93 -22.79
C LEU A 508 -4.10 26.67 -23.80
N PRO A 509 -3.92 27.98 -23.96
CA PRO A 509 -4.42 28.72 -25.08
C PRO A 509 -3.67 28.27 -26.35
N THR A 510 -3.96 27.05 -26.83
CA THR A 510 -3.43 26.58 -28.13
C THR A 510 -4.10 27.24 -29.34
N LYS A 511 -4.97 28.25 -29.13
CA LYS A 511 -5.66 28.98 -30.20
C LYS A 511 -5.66 30.51 -30.05
N ARG A 512 -4.59 31.10 -29.54
CA ARG A 512 -4.37 32.54 -29.66
C ARG A 512 -2.94 32.87 -30.06
N ILE A 513 -2.43 32.16 -31.06
CA ILE A 513 -1.28 32.61 -31.84
C ILE A 513 -1.63 32.34 -33.30
N VAL A 514 -2.42 33.19 -33.89
CA VAL A 514 -2.41 33.63 -35.29
C VAL A 514 -2.64 35.12 -35.26
#